data_4e03cbe2ea9a0637d519b29ef224f8f3
#
_entry.id   4e03cbe2ea9a0637d519b29ef224f8f3
#
_cell.length_a   1.000
_cell.length_b   1.000
_cell.length_c   1.000
_cell.angle_alpha   90.00
_cell.angle_beta   90.00
_cell.angle_gamma   90.00
#
_symmetry.space_group_name_H-M   'P 1'
#
loop_
_entity.id
_entity.type
_entity.pdbx_description
1 polymer ?
#
loop_
_entity_poly.entity_id
_entity_poly.type
_entity_poly.pdbx_seq_one_letter_code
_entity_poly.pdbx_strand_id
1 'polypeptide(L)'
;MNTPTTETIYEQLGISKEVWAFGQKTEEKLKERFEEFDRNAEYNQLKVIHAMQENRVSEGCFNYVSGYGYNDQGRDTLEDVYASVFHTEAALVRPQITCGTHALALALAANLRPGDTLLSPVGKPYDTLEEVIGIRPSNGSLAEYGISYKQVELLEDGYFDYPAIEKALEDKTIKLATIQRSKGYQTRPSYSVEKIGELIAFIKGRRPDVICMVDNCYGEFVERIEPSDVGADMIVGSLIKNPGGGLAPIGGYIALSLIHISEPTRLLSI
;
A
#
# COMPACT_ATOMS: atom_id res chain seq x y z
N MET A 1 40.37 34.47 3.05
CA MET A 1 38.94 34.34 3.43
C MET A 1 38.72 32.89 3.86
N ASN A 2 38.29 32.66 5.09
CA ASN A 2 37.96 31.29 5.52
C ASN A 2 36.71 30.82 4.78
N THR A 3 36.81 29.69 4.13
CA THR A 3 35.65 29.05 3.49
C THR A 3 34.61 28.73 4.57
N PRO A 4 33.34 29.16 4.41
CA PRO A 4 32.28 28.82 5.39
C PRO A 4 32.17 27.31 5.49
N THR A 5 32.05 26.81 6.73
CA THR A 5 31.83 25.39 7.02
C THR A 5 30.33 25.14 7.23
N THR A 6 29.91 23.90 7.11
CA THR A 6 28.52 23.50 7.40
C THR A 6 28.12 23.89 8.82
N GLU A 7 29.02 23.78 9.82
CA GLU A 7 28.81 24.22 11.19
C GLU A 7 28.46 25.70 11.27
N THR A 8 29.18 26.55 10.48
CA THR A 8 28.92 28.01 10.44
C THR A 8 27.50 28.31 9.95
N ILE A 9 26.99 27.53 8.97
CA ILE A 9 25.62 27.72 8.46
C ILE A 9 24.59 27.30 9.51
N TYR A 10 24.82 26.22 10.25
CA TYR A 10 23.92 25.83 11.34
C TYR A 10 23.86 26.90 12.44
N GLU A 11 24.99 27.52 12.81
CA GLU A 11 25.01 28.64 13.76
C GLU A 11 24.20 29.85 13.24
N GLN A 12 24.31 30.19 11.95
CA GLN A 12 23.51 31.26 11.34
C GLN A 12 22.01 30.97 11.32
N LEU A 13 21.61 29.66 11.30
CA LEU A 13 20.23 29.20 11.43
C LEU A 13 19.77 29.13 12.89
N GLY A 14 20.58 29.54 13.87
CA GLY A 14 20.25 29.55 15.30
C GLY A 14 20.43 28.19 15.98
N ILE A 15 21.12 27.25 15.36
CA ILE A 15 21.42 25.93 15.93
C ILE A 15 22.76 26.01 16.67
N SER A 16 22.74 25.75 17.98
CA SER A 16 23.97 25.81 18.78
C SER A 16 24.94 24.67 18.43
N LYS A 17 26.22 24.89 18.73
CA LYS A 17 27.27 23.87 18.52
C LYS A 17 27.01 22.58 19.24
N GLU A 18 26.42 22.64 20.45
CA GLU A 18 26.08 21.46 21.24
C GLU A 18 24.98 20.63 20.58
N VAL A 19 23.95 21.30 20.02
CA VAL A 19 22.86 20.63 19.30
C VAL A 19 23.38 20.01 18.01
N TRP A 20 24.22 20.72 17.25
CA TRP A 20 24.84 20.19 16.05
C TRP A 20 25.73 18.99 16.36
N ALA A 21 26.60 19.06 17.37
CA ALA A 21 27.46 17.96 17.76
C ALA A 21 26.66 16.73 18.27
N PHE A 22 25.56 16.98 18.97
CA PHE A 22 24.62 15.90 19.36
C PHE A 22 24.01 15.20 18.12
N GLY A 23 23.60 15.98 17.12
CA GLY A 23 23.07 15.47 15.85
C GLY A 23 24.10 14.57 15.16
N GLN A 24 25.34 15.06 14.95
CA GLN A 24 26.43 14.30 14.31
C GLN A 24 26.72 12.96 15.04
N LYS A 25 26.81 13.01 16.36
CA LYS A 25 27.01 11.80 17.17
C LYS A 25 25.84 10.80 17.08
N THR A 26 24.63 11.31 16.85
CA THR A 26 23.44 10.47 16.67
C THR A 26 23.43 9.82 15.28
N GLU A 27 23.74 10.60 14.23
CA GLU A 27 23.88 10.10 12.86
C GLU A 27 24.94 9.00 12.77
N GLU A 28 26.09 9.18 13.44
CA GLU A 28 27.15 8.18 13.46
C GLU A 28 26.68 6.83 14.02
N LYS A 29 25.77 6.85 15.03
CA LYS A 29 25.17 5.62 15.58
C LYS A 29 24.16 4.97 14.66
N LEU A 30 23.57 5.73 13.76
CA LEU A 30 22.56 5.28 12.80
C LEU A 30 23.13 4.92 11.44
N LYS A 31 24.44 5.07 11.24
CA LYS A 31 25.10 4.90 9.95
C LYS A 31 24.77 3.55 9.29
N GLU A 32 24.87 2.45 10.02
CA GLU A 32 24.56 1.11 9.49
C GLU A 32 23.09 1.03 9.02
N ARG A 33 22.19 1.66 9.74
CA ARG A 33 20.77 1.70 9.39
C ARG A 33 20.52 2.54 8.13
N PHE A 34 21.18 3.66 7.98
CA PHE A 34 21.11 4.48 6.76
C PHE A 34 21.69 3.76 5.56
N GLU A 35 22.83 3.06 5.72
CA GLU A 35 23.41 2.23 4.66
C GLU A 35 22.47 1.08 4.23
N GLU A 36 21.67 0.52 5.14
CA GLU A 36 20.64 -0.46 4.81
C GLU A 36 19.54 0.18 3.96
N PHE A 37 19.07 1.37 4.32
CA PHE A 37 18.08 2.11 3.54
C PHE A 37 18.61 2.43 2.14
N ASP A 38 19.84 2.90 2.03
CA ASP A 38 20.48 3.21 0.75
C ASP A 38 20.56 1.96 -0.15
N ARG A 39 20.97 0.82 0.39
CA ARG A 39 20.97 -0.45 -0.36
C ARG A 39 19.59 -0.90 -0.81
N ASN A 40 18.55 -0.69 0.00
CA ASN A 40 17.17 -1.01 -0.39
C ASN A 40 16.65 -0.01 -1.42
N ALA A 41 16.97 1.27 -1.29
CA ALA A 41 16.62 2.30 -2.26
C ALA A 41 17.27 2.02 -3.62
N GLU A 42 18.57 1.69 -3.65
CA GLU A 42 19.28 1.32 -4.87
C GLU A 42 18.63 0.10 -5.55
N TYR A 43 18.37 -0.97 -4.80
CA TYR A 43 17.74 -2.17 -5.34
C TYR A 43 16.36 -1.85 -5.96
N ASN A 44 15.51 -1.13 -5.24
CA ASN A 44 14.16 -0.81 -5.72
C ASN A 44 14.19 0.19 -6.89
N GLN A 45 15.14 1.13 -6.90
CA GLN A 45 15.35 2.02 -8.04
C GLN A 45 15.70 1.23 -9.31
N LEU A 46 16.62 0.26 -9.20
CA LEU A 46 17.01 -0.60 -10.31
C LEU A 46 15.86 -1.50 -10.77
N LYS A 47 15.07 -2.04 -9.83
CA LYS A 47 13.86 -2.82 -10.14
C LYS A 47 12.86 -2.01 -10.97
N VAL A 48 12.60 -0.77 -10.58
CA VAL A 48 11.69 0.13 -11.33
C VAL A 48 12.25 0.47 -12.71
N ILE A 49 13.54 0.80 -12.82
CA ILE A 49 14.19 1.08 -14.10
C ILE A 49 14.10 -0.13 -15.03
N HIS A 50 14.36 -1.33 -14.50
CA HIS A 50 14.27 -2.57 -15.26
C HIS A 50 12.85 -2.80 -15.79
N ALA A 51 11.83 -2.66 -14.94
CA ALA A 51 10.43 -2.77 -15.35
C ALA A 51 10.06 -1.74 -16.44
N MET A 52 10.55 -0.50 -16.34
CA MET A 52 10.35 0.51 -17.39
C MET A 52 10.99 0.10 -18.72
N GLN A 53 12.19 -0.51 -18.68
CA GLN A 53 12.88 -1.00 -19.88
C GLN A 53 12.15 -2.19 -20.51
N GLU A 54 11.72 -3.17 -19.73
CA GLU A 54 10.95 -4.33 -20.20
C GLU A 54 9.64 -3.92 -20.86
N ASN A 55 8.93 -2.95 -20.27
CA ASN A 55 7.67 -2.43 -20.79
C ASN A 55 7.88 -1.30 -21.82
N ARG A 56 9.14 -1.06 -22.28
CA ARG A 56 9.49 -0.14 -23.36
C ARG A 56 8.96 1.28 -23.15
N VAL A 57 9.03 1.78 -21.91
CA VAL A 57 8.69 3.18 -21.63
C VAL A 57 9.50 4.11 -22.54
N SER A 58 8.82 4.96 -23.26
CA SER A 58 9.40 5.86 -24.26
C SER A 58 8.71 7.22 -24.24
N GLU A 59 9.24 8.20 -24.96
CA GLU A 59 8.64 9.53 -25.11
C GLU A 59 7.16 9.45 -25.55
N GLY A 60 6.80 8.44 -26.38
CA GLY A 60 5.43 8.23 -26.83
C GLY A 60 4.42 7.98 -25.71
N CYS A 61 4.86 7.44 -24.57
CA CYS A 61 4.01 7.21 -23.41
C CYS A 61 3.54 8.50 -22.73
N PHE A 62 4.18 9.64 -23.01
CA PHE A 62 3.85 10.95 -22.47
C PHE A 62 3.04 11.83 -23.44
N ASN A 63 2.64 11.29 -24.57
CA ASN A 63 1.80 11.99 -25.52
C ASN A 63 0.40 12.25 -24.93
N TYR A 64 -0.20 13.37 -25.33
CA TYR A 64 -1.57 13.68 -24.97
C TYR A 64 -2.54 12.65 -25.53
N VAL A 65 -3.48 12.22 -24.68
CA VAL A 65 -4.58 11.32 -25.03
C VAL A 65 -5.92 11.93 -24.62
N SER A 66 -7.01 11.48 -25.26
CA SER A 66 -8.35 12.03 -25.04
C SER A 66 -8.94 11.73 -23.64
N GLY A 67 -8.33 10.81 -22.89
CA GLY A 67 -8.84 10.36 -21.60
C GLY A 67 -9.98 9.32 -21.68
N TYR A 68 -10.44 8.97 -22.87
CA TYR A 68 -11.47 7.94 -23.09
C TYR A 68 -10.99 6.51 -22.79
N GLY A 69 -9.69 6.31 -22.63
CA GLY A 69 -9.12 5.01 -22.29
C GLY A 69 -8.98 4.02 -23.45
N TYR A 70 -9.26 4.44 -24.67
CA TYR A 70 -9.00 3.64 -25.86
C TYR A 70 -7.64 4.01 -26.44
N ASN A 71 -6.76 2.98 -26.61
CA ASN A 71 -5.39 3.15 -27.13
C ASN A 71 -4.58 4.21 -26.35
N ASP A 72 -4.74 4.24 -25.03
CA ASP A 72 -3.95 5.09 -24.15
C ASP A 72 -2.64 4.39 -23.80
N GLN A 73 -1.65 4.51 -24.71
CA GLN A 73 -0.35 3.86 -24.58
C GLN A 73 0.33 4.20 -23.25
N GLY A 74 0.25 5.46 -22.82
CA GLY A 74 0.91 5.90 -21.57
C GLY A 74 0.32 5.21 -20.35
N ARG A 75 -1.02 5.15 -20.27
CA ARG A 75 -1.72 4.48 -19.17
C ARG A 75 -1.44 2.97 -19.19
N ASP A 76 -1.63 2.33 -20.33
CA ASP A 76 -1.50 0.88 -20.44
C ASP A 76 -0.05 0.46 -20.09
N THR A 77 0.97 1.18 -20.61
CA THR A 77 2.37 0.95 -20.25
C THR A 77 2.64 1.20 -18.75
N LEU A 78 2.03 2.22 -18.15
CA LEU A 78 2.19 2.49 -16.72
C LEU A 78 1.61 1.35 -15.86
N GLU A 79 0.44 0.82 -16.23
CA GLU A 79 -0.18 -0.32 -15.56
C GLU A 79 0.68 -1.58 -15.68
N ASP A 80 1.28 -1.83 -16.84
CA ASP A 80 2.22 -2.94 -17.07
C ASP A 80 3.50 -2.77 -16.23
N VAL A 81 4.06 -1.56 -16.14
CA VAL A 81 5.22 -1.26 -15.26
C VAL A 81 4.88 -1.55 -13.79
N TYR A 82 3.71 -1.12 -13.31
CA TYR A 82 3.27 -1.42 -11.95
C TYR A 82 3.10 -2.92 -11.72
N ALA A 83 2.48 -3.63 -12.64
CA ALA A 83 2.33 -5.08 -12.56
C ALA A 83 3.71 -5.78 -12.48
N SER A 84 4.67 -5.35 -13.33
CA SER A 84 6.04 -5.88 -13.32
C SER A 84 6.76 -5.59 -12.00
N VAL A 85 6.68 -4.35 -11.49
CA VAL A 85 7.36 -3.91 -10.26
C VAL A 85 6.85 -4.64 -9.02
N PHE A 86 5.53 -4.86 -8.96
CA PHE A 86 4.87 -5.50 -7.83
C PHE A 86 4.65 -7.01 -8.04
N HIS A 87 5.19 -7.59 -9.11
CA HIS A 87 5.07 -9.01 -9.48
C HIS A 87 3.61 -9.50 -9.43
N THR A 88 2.71 -8.71 -10.00
CA THR A 88 1.28 -9.03 -10.11
C THR A 88 0.90 -9.25 -11.57
N GLU A 89 -0.24 -9.91 -11.82
CA GLU A 89 -0.70 -10.18 -13.19
C GLU A 89 -1.25 -8.92 -13.87
N ALA A 90 -1.74 -7.96 -13.08
CA ALA A 90 -2.27 -6.70 -13.58
C ALA A 90 -2.16 -5.59 -12.53
N ALA A 91 -2.27 -4.35 -12.98
CA ALA A 91 -2.41 -3.19 -12.11
C ALA A 91 -3.40 -2.18 -12.71
N LEU A 92 -3.99 -1.37 -11.85
CA LEU A 92 -4.82 -0.22 -12.21
C LEU A 92 -4.18 1.04 -11.63
N VAL A 93 -3.70 1.91 -12.51
CA VAL A 93 -3.07 3.19 -12.14
C VAL A 93 -3.64 4.27 -13.06
N ARG A 94 -4.75 4.88 -12.63
CA ARG A 94 -5.55 5.74 -13.51
C ARG A 94 -5.88 7.07 -12.83
N PRO A 95 -6.01 8.17 -13.60
CA PRO A 95 -6.41 9.47 -13.06
C PRO A 95 -7.74 9.45 -12.32
N GLN A 96 -8.65 8.53 -12.69
CA GLN A 96 -9.96 8.34 -12.05
C GLN A 96 -9.83 7.77 -10.63
N ILE A 97 -8.73 7.11 -10.30
CA ILE A 97 -8.43 6.68 -8.92
C ILE A 97 -7.74 7.84 -8.22
N THR A 98 -8.52 8.71 -7.58
CA THR A 98 -8.07 10.04 -7.14
C THR A 98 -7.18 10.04 -5.90
N CYS A 99 -7.24 8.99 -5.08
CA CYS A 99 -6.44 8.87 -3.84
C CYS A 99 -6.39 7.41 -3.34
N GLY A 100 -5.58 7.15 -2.32
CA GLY A 100 -5.48 5.82 -1.70
C GLY A 100 -6.79 5.33 -1.12
N THR A 101 -7.55 6.19 -0.42
CA THR A 101 -8.87 5.81 0.11
C THR A 101 -9.83 5.41 -1.01
N HIS A 102 -9.81 6.11 -2.14
CA HIS A 102 -10.62 5.76 -3.31
C HIS A 102 -10.18 4.41 -3.91
N ALA A 103 -8.87 4.17 -4.01
CA ALA A 103 -8.35 2.88 -4.46
C ALA A 103 -8.82 1.72 -3.55
N LEU A 104 -8.74 1.89 -2.23
CA LEU A 104 -9.22 0.92 -1.25
C LEU A 104 -10.73 0.70 -1.37
N ALA A 105 -11.52 1.78 -1.48
CA ALA A 105 -12.98 1.71 -1.65
C ALA A 105 -13.36 0.91 -2.91
N LEU A 106 -12.68 1.18 -4.04
CA LEU A 106 -12.90 0.46 -5.30
C LEU A 106 -12.54 -1.02 -5.17
N ALA A 107 -11.38 -1.33 -4.57
CA ALA A 107 -10.94 -2.70 -4.36
C ALA A 107 -11.91 -3.50 -3.49
N LEU A 108 -12.42 -2.90 -2.41
CA LEU A 108 -13.41 -3.53 -1.53
C LEU A 108 -14.75 -3.73 -2.25
N ALA A 109 -15.29 -2.68 -2.88
CA ALA A 109 -16.59 -2.75 -3.57
C ALA A 109 -16.57 -3.72 -4.77
N ALA A 110 -15.42 -3.86 -5.45
CA ALA A 110 -15.26 -4.79 -6.55
C ALA A 110 -15.35 -6.26 -6.09
N ASN A 111 -14.91 -6.58 -4.88
CA ASN A 111 -14.75 -7.94 -4.39
C ASN A 111 -15.78 -8.38 -3.32
N LEU A 112 -16.60 -7.46 -2.83
CA LEU A 112 -17.63 -7.75 -1.82
C LEU A 112 -19.03 -7.55 -2.39
N ARG A 113 -19.98 -8.38 -1.94
CA ARG A 113 -21.38 -8.36 -2.34
C ARG A 113 -22.27 -8.27 -1.10
N PRO A 114 -23.56 -7.84 -1.23
CA PRO A 114 -24.51 -7.86 -0.12
C PRO A 114 -24.57 -9.25 0.54
N GLY A 115 -24.41 -9.29 1.86
CA GLY A 115 -24.32 -10.53 2.66
C GLY A 115 -22.89 -11.01 2.91
N ASP A 116 -21.88 -10.47 2.24
CA ASP A 116 -20.49 -10.77 2.54
C ASP A 116 -20.00 -10.01 3.79
N THR A 117 -18.93 -10.53 4.39
CA THR A 117 -18.25 -9.90 5.52
C THR A 117 -16.81 -9.56 5.17
N LEU A 118 -16.43 -8.31 5.44
CA LEU A 118 -15.05 -7.83 5.44
C LEU A 118 -14.41 -8.13 6.80
N LEU A 119 -13.29 -8.84 6.81
CA LEU A 119 -12.48 -9.08 8.01
C LEU A 119 -11.30 -8.11 8.08
N SER A 120 -11.09 -7.46 9.23
CA SER A 120 -9.81 -6.84 9.58
C SER A 120 -9.11 -7.68 10.64
N PRO A 121 -8.09 -8.47 10.29
CA PRO A 121 -7.36 -9.32 11.24
C PRO A 121 -6.25 -8.58 11.99
N VAL A 122 -6.10 -7.28 11.75
CA VAL A 122 -5.02 -6.43 12.27
C VAL A 122 -5.53 -5.23 13.10
N GLY A 123 -6.68 -5.41 13.73
CA GLY A 123 -7.34 -4.34 14.50
C GLY A 123 -8.09 -3.36 13.60
N LYS A 124 -8.32 -2.18 14.13
CA LYS A 124 -9.09 -1.13 13.46
C LYS A 124 -8.34 -0.58 12.23
N PRO A 125 -9.01 -0.42 11.07
CA PRO A 125 -8.39 0.17 9.90
C PRO A 125 -8.14 1.69 10.09
N TYR A 126 -7.42 2.28 9.13
CA TYR A 126 -7.16 3.72 9.09
C TYR A 126 -8.47 4.52 9.08
N ASP A 127 -8.48 5.68 9.71
CA ASP A 127 -9.68 6.48 9.99
C ASP A 127 -10.52 6.83 8.74
N THR A 128 -9.88 7.13 7.61
CA THR A 128 -10.61 7.43 6.36
C THR A 128 -11.36 6.22 5.80
N LEU A 129 -10.93 5.00 6.16
CA LEU A 129 -11.60 3.78 5.73
C LEU A 129 -12.82 3.44 6.60
N GLU A 130 -12.90 4.00 7.80
CA GLU A 130 -14.05 3.79 8.69
C GLU A 130 -15.37 4.22 8.06
N GLU A 131 -15.39 5.35 7.36
CA GLU A 131 -16.58 5.84 6.66
C GLU A 131 -16.88 5.01 5.41
N VAL A 132 -15.86 4.59 4.67
CA VAL A 132 -16.02 3.71 3.51
C VAL A 132 -16.66 2.38 3.91
N ILE A 133 -16.19 1.79 4.99
CA ILE A 133 -16.71 0.51 5.51
C ILE A 133 -18.09 0.71 6.15
N GLY A 134 -18.31 1.82 6.85
CA GLY A 134 -19.50 2.11 7.64
C GLY A 134 -19.34 1.76 9.12
N ILE A 135 -18.09 1.62 9.61
CA ILE A 135 -17.78 1.57 11.05
C ILE A 135 -18.23 2.87 11.72
N ARG A 136 -17.94 3.98 11.06
CA ARG A 136 -18.53 5.29 11.33
C ARG A 136 -19.65 5.52 10.30
N PRO A 137 -20.88 5.80 10.72
CA PRO A 137 -22.02 5.97 9.79
C PRO A 137 -21.70 6.99 8.69
N SER A 138 -21.86 6.56 7.45
CA SER A 138 -21.62 7.40 6.27
C SER A 138 -22.48 6.92 5.11
N ASN A 139 -23.09 7.87 4.38
CA ASN A 139 -23.87 7.57 3.19
C ASN A 139 -23.00 6.96 2.09
N GLY A 140 -23.45 5.90 1.45
CA GLY A 140 -22.71 5.18 0.42
C GLY A 140 -21.64 4.22 0.97
N SER A 141 -21.64 3.96 2.28
CA SER A 141 -20.73 3.00 2.90
C SER A 141 -21.06 1.56 2.51
N LEU A 142 -20.09 0.66 2.64
CA LEU A 142 -20.29 -0.78 2.39
C LEU A 142 -21.41 -1.36 3.27
N ALA A 143 -21.54 -0.86 4.50
CA ALA A 143 -22.62 -1.28 5.40
C ALA A 143 -24.02 -0.97 4.84
N GLU A 144 -24.22 0.19 4.19
CA GLU A 144 -25.50 0.51 3.53
C GLU A 144 -25.82 -0.41 2.36
N TYR A 145 -24.79 -0.98 1.72
CA TYR A 145 -24.93 -1.99 0.67
C TYR A 145 -25.05 -3.42 1.20
N GLY A 146 -25.22 -3.59 2.53
CA GLY A 146 -25.44 -4.89 3.14
C GLY A 146 -24.17 -5.73 3.31
N ILE A 147 -23.00 -5.12 3.33
CA ILE A 147 -21.71 -5.75 3.61
C ILE A 147 -21.41 -5.58 5.10
N SER A 148 -21.13 -6.69 5.79
CA SER A 148 -20.78 -6.68 7.20
C SER A 148 -19.30 -6.44 7.42
N TYR A 149 -18.94 -5.94 8.60
CA TYR A 149 -17.56 -5.76 9.03
C TYR A 149 -17.28 -6.54 10.31
N LYS A 150 -16.12 -7.19 10.37
CA LYS A 150 -15.63 -7.91 11.54
C LYS A 150 -14.17 -7.57 11.79
N GLN A 151 -13.82 -7.33 13.04
CA GLN A 151 -12.47 -6.97 13.46
C GLN A 151 -11.96 -7.99 14.47
N VAL A 152 -10.67 -8.32 14.38
CA VAL A 152 -9.93 -9.03 15.42
C VAL A 152 -8.93 -8.05 16.01
N GLU A 153 -8.96 -7.89 17.33
CA GLU A 153 -8.02 -7.02 18.03
C GLU A 153 -6.61 -7.65 18.02
N LEU A 154 -5.62 -6.79 18.10
CA LEU A 154 -4.23 -7.21 18.23
C LEU A 154 -3.92 -7.63 19.66
N LEU A 155 -2.90 -8.46 19.84
CA LEU A 155 -2.31 -8.73 21.14
C LEU A 155 -1.65 -7.48 21.73
N GLU A 156 -1.31 -7.51 23.01
CA GLU A 156 -0.70 -6.37 23.73
C GLU A 156 0.63 -5.90 23.11
N ASP A 157 1.36 -6.83 22.47
CA ASP A 157 2.60 -6.54 21.75
C ASP A 157 2.37 -5.93 20.33
N GLY A 158 1.11 -5.77 19.93
CA GLY A 158 0.71 -5.23 18.63
C GLY A 158 0.76 -6.22 17.48
N TYR A 159 0.92 -7.52 17.75
CA TYR A 159 0.90 -8.58 16.75
C TYR A 159 -0.45 -9.34 16.71
N PHE A 160 -0.55 -10.35 15.86
CA PHE A 160 -1.79 -10.99 15.45
C PHE A 160 -2.28 -12.02 16.47
N ASP A 161 -3.55 -11.94 16.86
CA ASP A 161 -4.22 -12.96 17.65
C ASP A 161 -4.70 -14.11 16.73
N TYR A 162 -3.82 -15.04 16.41
CA TYR A 162 -4.10 -16.16 15.53
C TYR A 162 -5.29 -17.02 16.00
N PRO A 163 -5.47 -17.37 17.28
CA PRO A 163 -6.66 -18.05 17.77
C PRO A 163 -7.96 -17.29 17.49
N ALA A 164 -7.98 -15.98 17.73
CA ALA A 164 -9.15 -15.16 17.46
C ALA A 164 -9.44 -15.02 15.95
N ILE A 165 -8.39 -14.91 15.12
CA ILE A 165 -8.51 -14.91 13.66
C ILE A 165 -9.09 -16.25 13.17
N GLU A 166 -8.60 -17.39 13.67
CA GLU A 166 -9.10 -18.70 13.31
C GLU A 166 -10.60 -18.82 13.60
N LYS A 167 -11.02 -18.43 14.83
CA LYS A 167 -12.42 -18.39 15.21
C LYS A 167 -13.25 -17.47 14.33
N ALA A 168 -12.70 -16.32 13.92
CA ALA A 168 -13.38 -15.39 13.00
C ALA A 168 -13.62 -16.05 11.64
N LEU A 169 -12.65 -16.83 11.11
CA LEU A 169 -12.70 -17.49 9.82
C LEU A 169 -13.68 -18.67 9.75
N GLU A 170 -14.27 -19.11 10.87
CA GLU A 170 -15.39 -20.05 10.87
C GLU A 170 -16.62 -19.48 10.17
N ASP A 171 -16.75 -18.14 10.17
CA ASP A 171 -17.79 -17.41 9.49
C ASP A 171 -17.60 -17.50 7.96
N LYS A 172 -18.51 -18.22 7.29
CA LYS A 172 -18.43 -18.45 5.83
C LYS A 172 -18.82 -17.24 4.99
N THR A 173 -19.37 -16.20 5.60
CA THR A 173 -19.67 -14.95 4.92
C THR A 173 -18.41 -14.08 4.71
N ILE A 174 -17.31 -14.35 5.42
CA ILE A 174 -16.04 -13.66 5.20
C ILE A 174 -15.51 -14.02 3.81
N LYS A 175 -15.34 -13.00 2.98
CA LYS A 175 -14.81 -13.10 1.60
C LYS A 175 -13.52 -12.38 1.38
N LEU A 176 -13.24 -11.34 2.18
CA LEU A 176 -12.04 -10.55 2.06
C LEU A 176 -11.48 -10.21 3.45
N ALA A 177 -10.16 -10.38 3.59
CA ALA A 177 -9.38 -9.91 4.72
C ALA A 177 -8.55 -8.70 4.29
N THR A 178 -8.74 -7.55 4.97
CA THR A 178 -7.95 -6.34 4.73
C THR A 178 -6.85 -6.21 5.76
N ILE A 179 -5.60 -6.11 5.31
CA ILE A 179 -4.39 -6.05 6.13
C ILE A 179 -3.72 -4.70 5.94
N GLN A 180 -3.82 -3.82 6.93
CA GLN A 180 -3.12 -2.54 6.90
C GLN A 180 -1.67 -2.71 7.35
N ARG A 181 -0.70 -2.46 6.45
CA ARG A 181 0.73 -2.61 6.71
C ARG A 181 1.26 -1.55 7.66
N SER A 182 0.98 -0.28 7.37
CA SER A 182 1.43 0.83 8.21
C SER A 182 0.70 0.88 9.55
N LYS A 183 1.36 1.40 10.57
CA LYS A 183 0.71 1.60 11.88
C LYS A 183 -0.32 2.74 11.88
N GLY A 184 -0.27 3.63 10.90
CA GLY A 184 -1.07 4.86 10.93
C GLY A 184 -0.78 5.67 12.19
N TYR A 185 -1.81 6.06 12.91
CA TYR A 185 -1.71 6.78 14.22
C TYR A 185 -1.69 5.84 15.44
N GLN A 186 -1.70 4.51 15.22
CA GLN A 186 -1.69 3.53 16.31
C GLN A 186 -0.30 3.36 16.90
N THR A 187 -0.22 2.85 18.13
CA THR A 187 1.05 2.58 18.82
C THR A 187 1.64 1.20 18.53
N ARG A 188 1.05 0.42 17.64
CA ARG A 188 1.55 -0.87 17.20
C ARG A 188 2.74 -0.73 16.23
N PRO A 189 3.55 -1.79 15.99
CA PRO A 189 4.55 -1.77 14.94
C PRO A 189 3.92 -1.68 13.54
N SER A 190 4.66 -1.16 12.56
CA SER A 190 4.38 -1.43 11.15
C SER A 190 4.85 -2.85 10.82
N TYR A 191 4.12 -3.55 9.95
CA TYR A 191 4.44 -4.94 9.66
C TYR A 191 5.44 -5.07 8.50
N SER A 192 6.45 -5.93 8.68
CA SER A 192 7.32 -6.36 7.59
C SER A 192 6.54 -7.23 6.59
N VAL A 193 7.09 -7.35 5.37
CA VAL A 193 6.50 -8.23 4.35
C VAL A 193 6.47 -9.68 4.84
N GLU A 194 7.51 -10.12 5.57
CA GLU A 194 7.56 -11.44 6.18
C GLU A 194 6.37 -11.68 7.14
N LYS A 195 6.09 -10.73 8.05
CA LYS A 195 4.97 -10.84 8.99
C LYS A 195 3.62 -10.85 8.30
N ILE A 196 3.46 -10.08 7.24
CA ILE A 196 2.26 -10.10 6.39
C ILE A 196 2.13 -11.48 5.72
N GLY A 197 3.24 -12.05 5.21
CA GLY A 197 3.25 -13.37 4.61
C GLY A 197 2.84 -14.48 5.60
N GLU A 198 3.33 -14.44 6.85
CA GLU A 198 2.90 -15.37 7.90
C GLU A 198 1.38 -15.31 8.13
N LEU A 199 0.82 -14.09 8.21
CA LEU A 199 -0.62 -13.90 8.39
C LEU A 199 -1.43 -14.40 7.20
N ILE A 200 -0.99 -14.09 5.98
CA ILE A 200 -1.65 -14.55 4.75
C ILE A 200 -1.62 -16.06 4.66
N ALA A 201 -0.46 -16.69 4.90
CA ALA A 201 -0.33 -18.14 4.89
C ALA A 201 -1.26 -18.80 5.93
N PHE A 202 -1.40 -18.20 7.11
CA PHE A 202 -2.33 -18.64 8.14
C PHE A 202 -3.79 -18.59 7.69
N ILE A 203 -4.22 -17.47 7.08
CA ILE A 203 -5.59 -17.29 6.57
C ILE A 203 -5.85 -18.27 5.42
N LYS A 204 -4.97 -18.31 4.44
CA LYS A 204 -5.11 -19.18 3.26
C LYS A 204 -5.07 -20.66 3.60
N GLY A 205 -4.31 -21.06 4.60
CA GLY A 205 -4.29 -22.45 5.09
C GLY A 205 -5.63 -22.93 5.68
N ARG A 206 -6.49 -22.00 6.13
CA ARG A 206 -7.82 -22.28 6.68
C ARG A 206 -8.95 -21.97 5.71
N ARG A 207 -8.81 -20.90 4.97
CA ARG A 207 -9.79 -20.39 4.02
C ARG A 207 -9.08 -19.89 2.75
N PRO A 208 -8.71 -20.82 1.84
CA PRO A 208 -8.03 -20.47 0.59
C PRO A 208 -8.87 -19.57 -0.33
N ASP A 209 -10.19 -19.56 -0.12
CA ASP A 209 -11.17 -18.75 -0.85
C ASP A 209 -11.26 -17.27 -0.37
N VAL A 210 -10.69 -16.94 0.80
CA VAL A 210 -10.69 -15.57 1.32
C VAL A 210 -9.61 -14.75 0.62
N ILE A 211 -10.02 -13.64 0.01
CA ILE A 211 -9.12 -12.68 -0.64
C ILE A 211 -8.31 -11.94 0.43
N CYS A 212 -6.99 -11.96 0.33
CA CYS A 212 -6.09 -11.20 1.19
C CYS A 212 -5.65 -9.91 0.47
N MET A 213 -6.23 -8.79 0.86
CA MET A 213 -5.90 -7.45 0.36
C MET A 213 -4.99 -6.74 1.37
N VAL A 214 -3.88 -6.18 0.90
CA VAL A 214 -2.97 -5.38 1.72
C VAL A 214 -3.08 -3.90 1.35
N ASP A 215 -3.43 -3.06 2.34
CA ASP A 215 -3.19 -1.62 2.27
C ASP A 215 -1.69 -1.40 2.49
N ASN A 216 -0.98 -1.17 1.38
CA ASN A 216 0.48 -1.07 1.35
C ASN A 216 1.00 0.37 1.52
N CYS A 217 0.12 1.33 1.79
CA CYS A 217 0.50 2.74 2.00
C CYS A 217 1.68 2.89 2.98
N TYR A 218 2.71 3.62 2.57
CA TYR A 218 3.99 3.82 3.25
C TYR A 218 4.90 2.58 3.30
N GLY A 219 4.47 1.43 2.77
CA GLY A 219 5.25 0.20 2.76
C GLY A 219 6.01 -0.03 1.46
N GLU A 220 5.56 0.58 0.37
CA GLU A 220 6.11 0.39 -0.96
C GLU A 220 7.60 0.76 -0.99
N PHE A 221 8.42 -0.13 -1.54
CA PHE A 221 9.87 0.07 -1.70
C PHE A 221 10.70 0.19 -0.41
N VAL A 222 10.08 -0.03 0.77
CA VAL A 222 10.79 -0.05 2.06
C VAL A 222 11.64 -1.32 2.20
N GLU A 223 11.13 -2.44 1.70
CA GLU A 223 11.81 -3.72 1.61
C GLU A 223 12.07 -4.09 0.14
N ARG A 224 12.85 -5.14 -0.12
CA ARG A 224 13.16 -5.58 -1.49
C ARG A 224 12.03 -6.35 -2.15
N ILE A 225 11.19 -6.95 -1.32
CA ILE A 225 9.99 -7.69 -1.72
C ILE A 225 8.74 -6.95 -1.26
N GLU A 226 7.63 -7.26 -1.88
CA GLU A 226 6.33 -6.65 -1.61
C GLU A 226 5.33 -7.69 -1.11
N PRO A 227 4.19 -7.29 -0.51
CA PRO A 227 3.21 -8.25 -0.02
C PRO A 227 2.66 -9.22 -1.08
N SER A 228 2.67 -8.84 -2.35
CA SER A 228 2.36 -9.73 -3.49
C SER A 228 3.31 -10.92 -3.60
N ASP A 229 4.60 -10.74 -3.27
CA ASP A 229 5.61 -11.80 -3.30
C ASP A 229 5.37 -12.87 -2.22
N VAL A 230 4.58 -12.56 -1.21
CA VAL A 230 4.28 -13.46 -0.07
C VAL A 230 2.81 -13.89 -0.01
N GLY A 231 2.10 -13.75 -1.14
CA GLY A 231 0.79 -14.34 -1.34
C GLY A 231 -0.40 -13.39 -1.12
N ALA A 232 -0.19 -12.07 -1.05
CA ALA A 232 -1.30 -11.13 -1.14
C ALA A 232 -1.96 -11.24 -2.52
N ASP A 233 -3.28 -11.43 -2.54
CA ASP A 233 -4.06 -11.47 -3.78
C ASP A 233 -4.17 -10.07 -4.41
N MET A 234 -4.03 -9.03 -3.58
CA MET A 234 -4.18 -7.64 -3.98
C MET A 234 -3.37 -6.72 -3.06
N ILE A 235 -2.68 -5.76 -3.65
CA ILE A 235 -2.05 -4.65 -2.93
C ILE A 235 -2.63 -3.33 -3.42
N VAL A 236 -2.91 -2.44 -2.50
CA VAL A 236 -3.57 -1.16 -2.77
C VAL A 236 -2.80 -0.06 -2.07
N GLY A 237 -2.62 1.07 -2.73
CA GLY A 237 -1.91 2.18 -2.13
C GLY A 237 -2.18 3.53 -2.78
N SER A 238 -1.43 4.51 -2.35
CA SER A 238 -1.59 5.91 -2.74
C SER A 238 -0.35 6.43 -3.47
N LEU A 239 -0.56 7.13 -4.59
CA LEU A 239 0.54 7.76 -5.32
C LEU A 239 1.13 8.98 -4.60
N ILE A 240 0.43 9.59 -3.65
CA ILE A 240 0.99 10.68 -2.83
C ILE A 240 2.00 10.18 -1.77
N LYS A 241 2.18 8.85 -1.68
CA LYS A 241 3.13 8.16 -0.82
C LYS A 241 4.37 7.75 -1.62
N ASN A 242 5.00 6.64 -1.22
CA ASN A 242 6.26 6.18 -1.78
C ASN A 242 6.25 6.03 -3.32
N PRO A 243 5.22 5.43 -3.96
CA PRO A 243 5.26 5.21 -5.41
C PRO A 243 5.29 6.49 -6.26
N GLY A 244 4.72 7.57 -5.76
CA GLY A 244 4.71 8.84 -6.47
C GLY A 244 5.98 9.69 -6.27
N GLY A 245 6.93 9.23 -5.44
CA GLY A 245 8.25 9.85 -5.27
C GLY A 245 8.20 11.32 -4.84
N GLY A 246 7.14 11.77 -4.17
CA GLY A 246 6.92 13.17 -3.81
C GLY A 246 6.49 14.08 -4.98
N LEU A 247 6.30 13.53 -6.18
CA LEU A 247 5.90 14.29 -7.38
C LEU A 247 4.40 14.18 -7.68
N ALA A 248 3.77 13.05 -7.38
CA ALA A 248 2.35 12.86 -7.64
C ALA A 248 1.50 13.59 -6.58
N PRO A 249 0.69 14.61 -6.98
CA PRO A 249 -0.13 15.37 -6.03
C PRO A 249 -1.41 14.63 -5.61
N ILE A 250 -1.83 13.65 -6.40
CA ILE A 250 -3.04 12.83 -6.21
C ILE A 250 -2.81 11.42 -6.75
N GLY A 251 -3.76 10.53 -6.53
CA GLY A 251 -3.82 9.24 -7.19
C GLY A 251 -3.70 8.06 -6.25
N GLY A 252 -4.08 6.90 -6.76
CA GLY A 252 -3.96 5.60 -6.12
C GLY A 252 -3.69 4.51 -7.13
N TYR A 253 -3.30 3.34 -6.64
CA TYR A 253 -3.08 2.16 -7.45
C TYR A 253 -3.70 0.92 -6.80
N ILE A 254 -4.02 -0.05 -7.65
CA ILE A 254 -4.42 -1.40 -7.25
C ILE A 254 -3.60 -2.34 -8.11
N ALA A 255 -2.78 -3.20 -7.51
CA ALA A 255 -2.04 -4.26 -8.20
C ALA A 255 -2.52 -5.62 -7.68
N LEU A 256 -2.84 -6.57 -8.57
CA LEU A 256 -3.64 -7.73 -8.20
C LEU A 256 -3.46 -8.91 -9.17
N SER A 257 -3.90 -10.10 -8.73
CA SER A 257 -4.07 -11.25 -9.60
C SER A 257 -5.34 -11.11 -10.45
N LEU A 258 -5.26 -11.51 -11.73
CA LEU A 258 -6.36 -11.40 -12.71
C LEU A 258 -7.64 -12.13 -12.30
N ILE A 259 -7.55 -13.21 -11.52
CA ILE A 259 -8.73 -13.92 -11.02
C ILE A 259 -9.60 -13.06 -10.09
N HIS A 260 -9.04 -11.97 -9.55
CA HIS A 260 -9.75 -11.02 -8.70
C HIS A 260 -10.22 -9.76 -9.46
N ILE A 261 -9.88 -9.63 -10.77
CA ILE A 261 -10.39 -8.57 -11.65
C ILE A 261 -11.80 -8.86 -12.16
N SER A 262 -12.40 -9.97 -11.79
CA SER A 262 -13.61 -10.47 -12.45
C SER A 262 -14.75 -9.47 -12.61
N GLU A 263 -14.55 -8.16 -12.65
CA GLU A 263 -15.53 -7.17 -13.14
C GLU A 263 -15.31 -5.68 -12.71
N PRO A 264 -14.20 -5.25 -12.10
CA PRO A 264 -14.09 -3.80 -11.83
C PRO A 264 -13.98 -2.96 -13.11
N THR A 265 -13.65 -3.57 -14.23
CA THR A 265 -13.52 -2.88 -15.52
C THR A 265 -14.83 -2.25 -15.99
N ARG A 266 -15.97 -2.82 -15.63
CA ARG A 266 -17.29 -2.24 -15.96
C ARG A 266 -17.69 -1.09 -15.03
N LEU A 267 -17.24 -1.08 -13.78
CA LEU A 267 -17.50 0.01 -12.83
C LEU A 267 -16.58 1.21 -13.04
N LEU A 268 -15.41 1.01 -13.67
CA LEU A 268 -14.43 2.07 -13.96
C LEU A 268 -14.57 2.66 -15.36
N SER A 269 -15.50 2.17 -16.18
CA SER A 269 -15.77 2.65 -17.54
C SER A 269 -17.02 3.54 -17.65
N ILE A 270 -17.50 4.09 -16.53
CA ILE A 270 -18.59 5.07 -16.50
C ILE A 270 -18.04 6.44 -16.17
#